data_4fa152ad3b175058c864d6ed6d36e23e
#
_entry.id   4fa152ad3b175058c864d6ed6d36e23e
#
_cell.length_a   1.000
_cell.length_b   1.000
_cell.length_c   1.000
_cell.angle_alpha   90.00
_cell.angle_beta   90.00
_cell.angle_gamma   90.00
#
_symmetry.space_group_name_H-M   'P 1'
#
loop_
_entity.id
_entity.type
_entity.pdbx_description
1 polymer ?
#
loop_
_entity_poly.entity_id
_entity_poly.type
_entity_poly.pdbx_seq_one_letter_code
_entity_poly.pdbx_strand_id
1 'polypeptide(L)'
;MLAKNFRALSKCINLTRNDKLEILQSNILHGRGKGLRNTLNKTVLFVQNRGNSQEAIKNEKKEKNLSYLYHPGFVPLMDITTGELFETAAEKWPNRECIFSVHQKIRLTYAEVYRRANMLAAGLKKLGLKNGDRLGLWAPNDIEWFIGYIASVRLGLIMVGINPGYEENEIEFCLKKVQVKAIIAPELFRRKNYANILLQCKEKCPFLEHIIIYSENHVRGTRLLTDVVNLPTKKDIEEICKEQKTISPNDGSNIQFTSGTTGKPKAAFLSHRALVNNSRQAAERFELHDNNHKICVNVPFFHAFGMIAQTSAWHSGTTLVLPAPTYNPVNSLDAIVNEKCSGIYGTPTMWVQLIDVTKRVGTYFNHITTGAVGGSPCSQELHRRIKDTFNLDRLKSVYGLTETTAVVFQTLPNEKRELTETTVGHLSDHIEVKIMDENGSIVPMGVGGELWVRGYANMISYWEDEENTKKMLTEDGWLKTGDQFILKPDGYGQVVGRLKDMIIRGGENIFPKEIEDFLQTHQEILEVHVTGINDDVYGEEVCAFIRLKGGSKLTAEELRNWCKGKIAHFKIPKYFEFRNSFPCTSSGKIRKFVLRDEYEAELASK
;
A
#
# COMPACT_ATOMS: atom_id res chain seq x y z
N MET A 1 21.29 -4.08 -37.24
CA MET A 1 19.98 -4.41 -37.89
C MET A 1 18.77 -4.19 -36.96
N LEU A 2 18.91 -4.17 -35.66
CA LEU A 2 17.81 -3.97 -34.67
C LEU A 2 17.30 -2.51 -34.58
N ALA A 3 18.13 -1.51 -34.83
CA ALA A 3 17.74 -0.10 -34.71
C ALA A 3 16.84 0.44 -35.86
N LYS A 4 16.74 -0.26 -37.00
CA LYS A 4 15.85 0.12 -38.09
C LYS A 4 14.41 -0.36 -37.89
N ASN A 5 14.18 -1.38 -37.06
CA ASN A 5 12.85 -1.93 -36.80
C ASN A 5 12.06 -1.12 -35.76
N PHE A 6 12.74 -0.38 -34.87
CA PHE A 6 12.08 0.44 -33.86
C PHE A 6 11.44 1.73 -34.41
N ARG A 7 11.96 2.28 -35.53
CA ARG A 7 11.35 3.45 -36.18
C ARG A 7 10.11 3.12 -37.02
N ALA A 8 9.92 1.88 -37.40
CA ALA A 8 8.70 1.43 -38.11
C ALA A 8 7.52 1.21 -37.15
N LEU A 9 7.77 0.78 -35.91
CA LEU A 9 6.75 0.53 -34.90
C LEU A 9 6.14 1.82 -34.30
N SER A 10 6.89 2.91 -34.22
CA SER A 10 6.39 4.17 -33.66
C SER A 10 5.39 4.92 -34.56
N LYS A 11 5.28 4.55 -35.85
CA LYS A 11 4.32 5.14 -36.80
C LYS A 11 2.96 4.42 -36.87
N CYS A 12 2.80 3.27 -36.18
CA CYS A 12 1.58 2.46 -36.25
C CYS A 12 0.51 2.81 -35.21
N ILE A 13 0.71 3.83 -34.38
CA ILE A 13 -0.18 4.12 -33.24
C ILE A 13 -1.49 4.82 -33.67
N ASN A 14 -1.57 5.40 -34.87
CA ASN A 14 -2.73 6.17 -35.32
C ASN A 14 -3.39 5.65 -36.62
N LEU A 15 -3.22 4.38 -36.98
CA LEU A 15 -3.80 3.82 -38.19
C LEU A 15 -5.09 3.05 -37.89
N THR A 16 -6.10 3.20 -38.76
CA THR A 16 -7.36 2.44 -38.71
C THR A 16 -7.14 0.94 -38.92
N ARG A 17 -8.16 0.14 -38.62
CA ARG A 17 -8.12 -1.34 -38.79
C ARG A 17 -7.86 -1.76 -40.24
N ASN A 18 -8.34 -0.97 -41.22
CA ASN A 18 -8.15 -1.23 -42.66
C ASN A 18 -6.70 -0.94 -43.09
N ASP A 19 -6.11 0.15 -42.62
CA ASP A 19 -4.71 0.50 -42.92
C ASP A 19 -3.72 -0.55 -42.40
N LYS A 20 -4.03 -1.17 -41.25
CA LYS A 20 -3.23 -2.28 -40.72
C LYS A 20 -3.29 -3.56 -41.53
N LEU A 21 -4.44 -3.84 -42.18
CA LEU A 21 -4.62 -4.98 -43.05
C LEU A 21 -3.89 -4.79 -44.40
N GLU A 22 -3.88 -3.60 -44.96
CA GLU A 22 -3.14 -3.31 -46.20
C GLU A 22 -1.62 -3.38 -46.03
N ILE A 23 -1.09 -2.87 -44.90
CA ILE A 23 0.34 -2.96 -44.57
C ILE A 23 0.77 -4.41 -44.35
N LEU A 24 -0.07 -5.23 -43.72
CA LEU A 24 0.17 -6.67 -43.56
C LEU A 24 0.14 -7.42 -44.91
N GLN A 25 -0.79 -7.11 -45.80
CA GLN A 25 -0.86 -7.70 -47.13
C GLN A 25 0.35 -7.32 -48.01
N SER A 26 0.79 -6.07 -47.97
CA SER A 26 1.96 -5.58 -48.71
C SER A 26 3.27 -6.27 -48.24
N ASN A 27 3.41 -6.52 -46.98
CA ASN A 27 4.61 -7.19 -46.39
C ASN A 27 4.64 -8.71 -46.65
N ILE A 28 3.50 -9.34 -46.92
CA ILE A 28 3.38 -10.77 -47.25
C ILE A 28 3.74 -11.05 -48.71
N LEU A 29 3.53 -10.10 -49.63
CA LEU A 29 3.84 -10.23 -51.06
C LEU A 29 5.35 -10.17 -51.34
N HIS A 30 6.18 -9.70 -50.44
CA HIS A 30 7.62 -9.51 -50.64
C HIS A 30 8.53 -10.41 -49.78
N GLY A 31 7.97 -11.35 -48.96
CA GLY A 31 8.71 -12.24 -48.09
C GLY A 31 8.56 -13.73 -48.40
N ARG A 32 9.65 -14.40 -48.78
CA ARG A 32 9.71 -15.85 -49.03
C ARG A 32 9.57 -16.64 -47.70
N GLY A 33 8.45 -17.40 -47.54
CA GLY A 33 8.28 -18.35 -46.47
C GLY A 33 7.00 -19.18 -46.55
N LYS A 34 7.10 -20.44 -47.02
CA LYS A 34 5.96 -21.38 -47.22
C LYS A 34 5.22 -21.79 -45.92
N GLY A 35 5.80 -21.58 -44.73
CA GLY A 35 5.22 -21.99 -43.44
C GLY A 35 4.14 -21.05 -42.89
N LEU A 36 4.18 -19.76 -43.19
CA LEU A 36 3.21 -18.77 -42.68
C LEU A 36 1.86 -18.76 -43.40
N ARG A 37 1.81 -19.22 -44.66
CA ARG A 37 0.56 -19.26 -45.46
C ARG A 37 -0.51 -20.20 -44.89
N ASN A 38 -0.11 -21.33 -44.30
CA ASN A 38 -1.07 -22.30 -43.75
C ASN A 38 -1.71 -21.87 -42.43
N THR A 39 -1.02 -21.09 -41.63
CA THR A 39 -1.54 -20.57 -40.36
C THR A 39 -2.48 -19.38 -40.60
N LEU A 40 -2.13 -18.50 -41.55
CA LEU A 40 -2.96 -17.35 -41.93
C LEU A 40 -4.26 -17.75 -42.63
N ASN A 41 -4.24 -18.76 -43.53
CA ASN A 41 -5.47 -19.24 -44.17
C ASN A 41 -6.42 -19.91 -43.16
N LYS A 42 -5.93 -20.58 -42.14
CA LYS A 42 -6.79 -21.10 -41.05
C LYS A 42 -7.40 -19.98 -40.20
N THR A 43 -6.67 -18.91 -39.96
CA THR A 43 -7.16 -17.75 -39.18
C THR A 43 -8.19 -16.93 -39.97
N VAL A 44 -7.98 -16.73 -41.24
CA VAL A 44 -8.94 -16.01 -42.13
C VAL A 44 -10.22 -16.82 -42.32
N LEU A 45 -10.14 -18.15 -42.50
CA LEU A 45 -11.32 -19.03 -42.56
C LEU A 45 -12.10 -19.09 -41.24
N PHE A 46 -11.41 -18.96 -40.12
CA PHE A 46 -12.06 -18.92 -38.79
C PHE A 46 -12.83 -17.61 -38.56
N VAL A 47 -12.38 -16.52 -39.14
CA VAL A 47 -13.06 -15.21 -39.08
C VAL A 47 -14.24 -15.10 -40.03
N GLN A 48 -14.19 -15.79 -41.20
CA GLN A 48 -15.29 -15.77 -42.19
C GLN A 48 -16.46 -16.71 -41.89
N ASN A 49 -16.25 -17.75 -41.04
CA ASN A 49 -17.29 -18.75 -40.72
C ASN A 49 -18.11 -18.44 -39.43
N ARG A 50 -17.91 -17.30 -38.79
CA ARG A 50 -18.83 -16.81 -37.74
C ARG A 50 -19.97 -16.04 -38.42
N GLY A 51 -20.95 -16.81 -38.87
CA GLY A 51 -22.18 -16.30 -39.47
C GLY A 51 -22.89 -15.25 -38.60
N ASN A 52 -23.39 -14.26 -39.29
CA ASN A 52 -24.23 -13.18 -38.84
C ASN A 52 -25.48 -13.66 -38.09
N SER A 53 -25.37 -13.90 -36.78
CA SER A 53 -26.56 -13.88 -35.92
C SER A 53 -26.55 -12.59 -35.10
N GLN A 54 -27.65 -11.86 -35.13
CA GLN A 54 -27.82 -10.65 -34.31
C GLN A 54 -27.64 -10.94 -32.80
N GLU A 55 -27.83 -12.18 -32.38
CA GLU A 55 -27.55 -12.67 -31.01
C GLU A 55 -26.04 -12.75 -30.71
N ALA A 56 -25.22 -13.22 -31.66
CA ALA A 56 -23.76 -13.26 -31.46
C ALA A 56 -23.18 -11.85 -31.36
N ILE A 57 -23.68 -10.89 -32.14
CA ILE A 57 -23.28 -9.47 -32.07
C ILE A 57 -23.79 -8.82 -30.77
N LYS A 58 -24.99 -9.19 -30.29
CA LYS A 58 -25.51 -8.73 -29.02
C LYS A 58 -24.71 -9.30 -27.83
N ASN A 59 -24.33 -10.57 -27.87
CA ASN A 59 -23.53 -11.21 -26.84
C ASN A 59 -22.09 -10.69 -26.83
N GLU A 60 -21.45 -10.49 -28.01
CA GLU A 60 -20.14 -9.81 -28.09
C GLU A 60 -20.17 -8.36 -27.59
N LYS A 61 -21.25 -7.61 -27.85
CA LYS A 61 -21.45 -6.27 -27.28
C LYS A 61 -21.74 -6.30 -25.76
N LYS A 62 -22.40 -7.35 -25.27
CA LYS A 62 -22.69 -7.52 -23.85
C LYS A 62 -21.43 -7.89 -23.08
N GLU A 63 -20.59 -8.80 -23.61
CA GLU A 63 -19.29 -9.16 -23.00
C GLU A 63 -18.29 -7.99 -23.01
N LYS A 64 -18.31 -7.13 -24.05
CA LYS A 64 -17.45 -5.93 -24.13
C LYS A 64 -17.82 -4.83 -23.13
N ASN A 65 -18.91 -4.97 -22.40
CA ASN A 65 -19.41 -3.94 -21.48
C ASN A 65 -19.37 -4.38 -20.01
N LEU A 66 -18.79 -5.53 -19.70
CA LEU A 66 -18.66 -6.02 -18.32
C LEU A 66 -17.44 -5.39 -17.63
N SER A 67 -17.58 -5.14 -16.33
CA SER A 67 -16.52 -4.63 -15.45
C SER A 67 -15.46 -5.70 -15.17
N TYR A 68 -14.73 -6.08 -16.20
CA TYR A 68 -13.57 -6.97 -16.15
C TYR A 68 -12.42 -6.34 -16.93
N LEU A 69 -11.23 -6.33 -16.35
CA LEU A 69 -10.02 -5.82 -16.98
C LEU A 69 -8.82 -6.67 -16.58
N TYR A 70 -8.01 -7.06 -17.57
CA TYR A 70 -6.66 -7.59 -17.38
C TYR A 70 -5.65 -6.64 -18.03
N HIS A 71 -4.63 -6.25 -17.28
CA HIS A 71 -3.52 -5.45 -17.82
C HIS A 71 -2.29 -6.34 -17.99
N PRO A 72 -1.90 -6.72 -19.22
CA PRO A 72 -0.84 -7.70 -19.47
C PRO A 72 0.56 -7.18 -19.14
N GLY A 73 0.72 -5.85 -19.00
CA GLY A 73 2.03 -5.22 -18.86
C GLY A 73 2.87 -5.27 -20.12
N PHE A 74 3.92 -4.46 -20.16
CA PHE A 74 4.89 -4.42 -21.26
C PHE A 74 6.21 -5.09 -20.91
N VAL A 75 6.53 -5.19 -19.61
CA VAL A 75 7.78 -5.76 -19.09
C VAL A 75 7.45 -7.00 -18.26
N PRO A 76 8.12 -8.14 -18.51
CA PRO A 76 7.90 -9.36 -17.73
C PRO A 76 8.09 -9.14 -16.23
N LEU A 77 7.40 -9.94 -15.41
CA LEU A 77 7.64 -9.98 -13.98
C LEU A 77 9.08 -10.41 -13.68
N MET A 78 9.69 -9.77 -12.69
CA MET A 78 11.00 -10.15 -12.17
C MET A 78 10.87 -11.44 -11.35
N ASP A 79 11.77 -12.37 -11.61
CA ASP A 79 11.83 -13.65 -10.90
C ASP A 79 13.03 -13.69 -9.95
N ILE A 80 13.05 -12.75 -9.00
CA ILE A 80 14.11 -12.59 -7.99
C ILE A 80 13.48 -12.41 -6.61
N THR A 81 14.27 -12.67 -5.58
CA THR A 81 13.89 -12.43 -4.19
C THR A 81 14.07 -10.96 -3.80
N THR A 82 13.41 -10.55 -2.72
CA THR A 82 13.59 -9.21 -2.13
C THR A 82 15.04 -8.97 -1.67
N GLY A 83 15.73 -10.03 -1.22
CA GLY A 83 17.15 -9.96 -0.85
C GLY A 83 18.05 -9.71 -2.05
N GLU A 84 17.79 -10.37 -3.19
CA GLU A 84 18.51 -10.13 -4.46
C GLU A 84 18.22 -8.75 -5.04
N LEU A 85 17.01 -8.23 -4.88
CA LEU A 85 16.69 -6.86 -5.25
C LEU A 85 17.57 -5.86 -4.52
N PHE A 86 17.75 -6.02 -3.18
CA PHE A 86 18.61 -5.13 -2.42
C PHE A 86 20.07 -5.28 -2.77
N GLU A 87 20.56 -6.51 -3.01
CA GLU A 87 21.92 -6.79 -3.51
C GLU A 87 22.20 -6.05 -4.81
N THR A 88 21.30 -6.19 -5.80
CA THR A 88 21.38 -5.48 -7.09
C THR A 88 21.43 -3.95 -6.90
N ALA A 89 20.65 -3.41 -5.97
CA ALA A 89 20.68 -1.99 -5.66
C ALA A 89 22.03 -1.56 -5.04
N ALA A 90 22.57 -2.36 -4.13
CA ALA A 90 23.86 -2.08 -3.49
C ALA A 90 25.03 -2.18 -4.48
N GLU A 91 24.99 -3.10 -5.43
CA GLU A 91 25.96 -3.21 -6.51
C GLU A 91 25.90 -2.03 -7.48
N LYS A 92 24.68 -1.61 -7.84
CA LYS A 92 24.46 -0.54 -8.82
C LYS A 92 24.76 0.85 -8.26
N TRP A 93 24.46 1.08 -6.98
CA TRP A 93 24.60 2.39 -6.33
C TRP A 93 25.37 2.35 -5.00
N PRO A 94 26.57 1.72 -4.93
CA PRO A 94 27.25 1.43 -3.65
C PRO A 94 27.48 2.66 -2.78
N ASN A 95 27.86 3.77 -3.40
CA ASN A 95 28.23 5.02 -2.72
C ASN A 95 27.06 6.01 -2.55
N ARG A 96 25.87 5.67 -3.07
CA ARG A 96 24.68 6.52 -2.92
C ARG A 96 24.10 6.36 -1.51
N GLU A 97 23.64 7.46 -0.92
CA GLU A 97 22.92 7.43 0.34
C GLU A 97 21.65 6.59 0.18
N CYS A 98 21.50 5.54 0.96
CA CYS A 98 20.34 4.65 0.98
C CYS A 98 19.28 5.14 1.95
N ILE A 99 19.72 5.51 3.15
CA ILE A 99 18.83 5.91 4.24
C ILE A 99 19.49 6.92 5.16
N PHE A 100 18.73 7.93 5.56
CA PHE A 100 19.06 8.88 6.60
C PHE A 100 18.00 8.89 7.69
N SER A 101 18.36 8.48 8.89
CA SER A 101 17.54 8.63 10.08
C SER A 101 17.91 9.95 10.78
N VAL A 102 17.03 10.95 10.65
CA VAL A 102 17.26 12.31 11.22
C VAL A 102 17.34 12.25 12.74
N HIS A 103 16.43 11.52 13.37
CA HIS A 103 16.36 11.41 14.84
C HIS A 103 17.52 10.62 15.46
N GLN A 104 18.09 9.63 14.73
CA GLN A 104 19.27 8.90 15.16
C GLN A 104 20.58 9.57 14.68
N LYS A 105 20.50 10.54 13.76
CA LYS A 105 21.66 11.20 13.11
C LYS A 105 22.56 10.21 12.37
N ILE A 106 21.99 9.16 11.78
CA ILE A 106 22.72 8.10 11.08
C ILE A 106 22.39 8.17 9.59
N ARG A 107 23.45 8.30 8.77
CA ARG A 107 23.40 8.22 7.30
C ARG A 107 24.16 6.97 6.86
N LEU A 108 23.55 6.19 5.97
CA LEU A 108 24.17 4.99 5.42
C LEU A 108 24.02 4.96 3.91
N THR A 109 25.09 4.57 3.24
CA THR A 109 25.09 4.24 1.80
C THR A 109 24.49 2.86 1.57
N TYR A 110 24.13 2.55 0.31
CA TYR A 110 23.66 1.22 -0.07
C TYR A 110 24.68 0.13 0.28
N ALA A 111 25.97 0.37 0.04
CA ALA A 111 27.03 -0.58 0.39
C ALA A 111 27.14 -0.79 1.91
N GLU A 112 27.02 0.25 2.72
CA GLU A 112 27.08 0.14 4.18
C GLU A 112 25.88 -0.63 4.74
N VAL A 113 24.67 -0.36 4.23
CA VAL A 113 23.45 -1.11 4.61
C VAL A 113 23.61 -2.57 4.22
N TYR A 114 24.07 -2.87 3.00
CA TYR A 114 24.29 -4.23 2.52
C TYR A 114 25.27 -5.00 3.41
N ARG A 115 26.40 -4.37 3.74
CA ARG A 115 27.41 -4.97 4.63
C ARG A 115 26.81 -5.26 6.03
N ARG A 116 26.12 -4.29 6.64
CA ARG A 116 25.51 -4.44 7.97
C ARG A 116 24.42 -5.51 7.97
N ALA A 117 23.58 -5.56 6.93
CA ALA A 117 22.53 -6.57 6.78
C ALA A 117 23.10 -7.98 6.62
N ASN A 118 24.19 -8.16 5.87
CA ASN A 118 24.86 -9.46 5.73
C ASN A 118 25.51 -9.91 7.05
N MET A 119 26.12 -9.00 7.80
CA MET A 119 26.65 -9.30 9.13
C MET A 119 25.53 -9.75 10.08
N LEU A 120 24.42 -9.05 10.10
CA LEU A 120 23.27 -9.42 10.94
C LEU A 120 22.65 -10.76 10.49
N ALA A 121 22.48 -10.98 9.19
CA ALA A 121 21.96 -12.25 8.64
C ALA A 121 22.85 -13.44 9.06
N ALA A 122 24.17 -13.30 8.94
CA ALA A 122 25.12 -14.30 9.39
C ALA A 122 25.10 -14.51 10.91
N GLY A 123 24.93 -13.44 11.70
CA GLY A 123 24.75 -13.51 13.14
C GLY A 123 23.47 -14.27 13.53
N LEU A 124 22.34 -13.98 12.87
CA LEU A 124 21.09 -14.70 13.07
C LEU A 124 21.21 -16.19 12.72
N LYS A 125 21.92 -16.51 11.64
CA LYS A 125 22.25 -17.91 11.28
C LYS A 125 23.08 -18.60 12.38
N LYS A 126 24.06 -17.92 12.96
CA LYS A 126 24.84 -18.45 14.11
C LYS A 126 23.98 -18.69 15.35
N LEU A 127 22.89 -17.96 15.52
CA LEU A 127 21.91 -18.22 16.57
C LEU A 127 20.98 -19.40 16.26
N GLY A 128 21.12 -20.05 15.08
CA GLY A 128 20.33 -21.21 14.70
C GLY A 128 19.04 -20.89 13.92
N LEU A 129 18.89 -19.64 13.45
CA LEU A 129 17.81 -19.31 12.53
C LEU A 129 18.10 -19.83 11.12
N LYS A 130 17.08 -20.28 10.42
CA LYS A 130 17.17 -20.87 9.09
C LYS A 130 16.00 -20.41 8.21
N ASN A 131 16.11 -20.63 6.90
CA ASN A 131 15.06 -20.33 5.93
C ASN A 131 13.67 -20.78 6.44
N GLY A 132 12.68 -19.90 6.35
CA GLY A 132 11.31 -20.11 6.83
C GLY A 132 11.08 -19.80 8.31
N ASP A 133 12.12 -19.58 9.14
CA ASP A 133 11.92 -19.11 10.52
C ASP A 133 11.40 -17.66 10.52
N ARG A 134 10.57 -17.31 11.53
CA ARG A 134 9.97 -15.98 11.66
C ARG A 134 10.84 -15.08 12.53
N LEU A 135 11.23 -13.93 11.96
CA LEU A 135 11.93 -12.86 12.65
C LEU A 135 10.97 -11.69 12.91
N GLY A 136 10.63 -11.43 14.16
CA GLY A 136 9.84 -10.27 14.55
C GLY A 136 10.66 -8.99 14.51
N LEU A 137 10.09 -7.93 13.94
CA LEU A 137 10.62 -6.57 14.04
C LEU A 137 9.57 -5.72 14.76
N TRP A 138 9.79 -5.48 16.04
CA TRP A 138 8.91 -4.70 16.91
C TRP A 138 9.58 -3.41 17.34
N ALA A 139 9.60 -2.45 16.42
CA ALA A 139 10.31 -1.19 16.58
C ALA A 139 9.67 -0.07 15.73
N PRO A 140 9.93 1.19 16.05
CA PRO A 140 9.58 2.33 15.21
C PRO A 140 10.41 2.35 13.91
N ASN A 141 10.31 3.44 13.13
CA ASN A 141 11.10 3.64 11.92
C ASN A 141 12.57 3.97 12.27
N ASP A 142 13.34 2.96 12.66
CA ASP A 142 14.76 3.05 13.02
C ASP A 142 15.65 2.35 11.99
N ILE A 143 16.94 2.67 11.98
CA ILE A 143 17.95 2.01 11.14
C ILE A 143 18.01 0.51 11.44
N GLU A 144 17.85 0.10 12.69
CA GLU A 144 17.86 -1.28 13.14
C GLU A 144 16.69 -2.07 12.56
N TRP A 145 15.50 -1.46 12.45
CA TRP A 145 14.36 -2.06 11.75
C TRP A 145 14.66 -2.30 10.29
N PHE A 146 15.21 -1.28 9.60
CA PHE A 146 15.53 -1.34 8.18
C PHE A 146 16.59 -2.40 7.87
N ILE A 147 17.67 -2.44 8.64
CA ILE A 147 18.72 -3.45 8.50
C ILE A 147 18.20 -4.84 8.85
N GLY A 148 17.38 -4.96 9.92
CA GLY A 148 16.74 -6.22 10.33
C GLY A 148 15.87 -6.82 9.23
N TYR A 149 15.10 -5.98 8.53
CA TYR A 149 14.29 -6.42 7.39
C TYR A 149 15.16 -6.96 6.26
N ILE A 150 16.19 -6.22 5.84
CA ILE A 150 17.08 -6.68 4.75
C ILE A 150 17.82 -7.96 5.17
N ALA A 151 18.31 -8.04 6.40
CA ALA A 151 18.96 -9.24 6.93
C ALA A 151 18.03 -10.46 6.90
N SER A 152 16.74 -10.27 7.26
CA SER A 152 15.76 -11.36 7.24
C SER A 152 15.59 -11.94 5.84
N VAL A 153 15.35 -11.10 4.83
CA VAL A 153 15.10 -11.58 3.45
C VAL A 153 16.37 -12.14 2.79
N ARG A 154 17.55 -11.75 3.25
CA ARG A 154 18.83 -12.33 2.77
C ARG A 154 19.10 -13.73 3.30
N LEU A 155 18.58 -14.07 4.48
CA LEU A 155 18.68 -15.41 5.07
C LEU A 155 17.45 -16.29 4.77
N GLY A 156 16.45 -15.78 4.04
CA GLY A 156 15.19 -16.48 3.79
C GLY A 156 14.26 -16.54 5.01
N LEU A 157 14.49 -15.70 6.02
CA LEU A 157 13.57 -15.59 7.13
C LEU A 157 12.28 -14.87 6.70
N ILE A 158 11.18 -15.27 7.29
CA ILE A 158 9.91 -14.55 7.14
C ILE A 158 9.90 -13.40 8.14
N MET A 159 10.04 -12.16 7.65
CA MET A 159 9.94 -10.97 8.48
C MET A 159 8.51 -10.79 8.99
N VAL A 160 8.34 -10.54 10.28
CA VAL A 160 7.06 -10.23 10.92
C VAL A 160 7.06 -8.78 11.36
N GLY A 161 6.34 -7.94 10.62
CA GLY A 161 6.19 -6.52 10.94
C GLY A 161 5.19 -6.32 12.08
N ILE A 162 5.67 -5.86 13.23
CA ILE A 162 4.85 -5.69 14.44
C ILE A 162 4.71 -4.20 14.76
N ASN A 163 3.48 -3.77 15.02
CA ASN A 163 3.17 -2.39 15.37
C ASN A 163 3.83 -2.00 16.70
N PRO A 164 4.71 -0.97 16.73
CA PRO A 164 5.39 -0.53 17.95
C PRO A 164 4.43 0.00 19.04
N GLY A 165 3.20 0.33 18.68
CA GLY A 165 2.17 0.76 19.63
C GLY A 165 1.53 -0.36 20.43
N TYR A 166 1.72 -1.63 20.05
CA TYR A 166 1.07 -2.76 20.72
C TYR A 166 1.47 -2.90 22.19
N GLU A 167 0.48 -3.24 23.03
CA GLU A 167 0.66 -3.56 24.43
C GLU A 167 0.95 -5.06 24.64
N GLU A 168 1.22 -5.50 25.87
CA GLU A 168 1.64 -6.87 26.19
C GLU A 168 0.74 -7.94 25.57
N ASN A 169 -0.58 -7.82 25.71
CA ASN A 169 -1.51 -8.82 25.17
C ASN A 169 -1.51 -8.88 23.63
N GLU A 170 -1.30 -7.73 22.98
CA GLU A 170 -1.29 -7.65 21.53
C GLU A 170 0.01 -8.23 20.96
N ILE A 171 1.15 -7.92 21.57
CA ILE A 171 2.44 -8.51 21.15
C ILE A 171 2.48 -10.01 21.45
N GLU A 172 1.99 -10.47 22.60
CA GLU A 172 1.87 -11.89 22.93
C GLU A 172 1.03 -12.64 21.88
N PHE A 173 -0.10 -12.04 21.48
CA PHE A 173 -0.93 -12.60 20.39
C PHE A 173 -0.14 -12.72 19.09
N CYS A 174 0.56 -11.67 18.66
CA CYS A 174 1.35 -11.69 17.43
C CYS A 174 2.44 -12.76 17.47
N LEU A 175 3.18 -12.84 18.58
CA LEU A 175 4.24 -13.83 18.78
C LEU A 175 3.70 -15.27 18.66
N LYS A 176 2.58 -15.55 19.33
CA LYS A 176 1.92 -16.88 19.31
C LYS A 176 1.35 -17.22 17.95
N LYS A 177 0.65 -16.28 17.31
CA LYS A 177 -0.06 -16.54 16.04
C LYS A 177 0.87 -17.01 14.94
N VAL A 178 2.08 -16.45 14.86
CA VAL A 178 3.04 -16.80 13.81
C VAL A 178 4.30 -17.49 14.35
N GLN A 179 4.32 -17.86 15.63
CA GLN A 179 5.44 -18.56 16.28
C GLN A 179 6.79 -17.88 16.00
N VAL A 180 6.92 -16.62 16.40
CA VAL A 180 8.14 -15.83 16.20
C VAL A 180 9.31 -16.46 16.95
N LYS A 181 10.35 -16.88 16.24
CA LYS A 181 11.53 -17.56 16.81
C LYS A 181 12.55 -16.58 17.39
N ALA A 182 12.76 -15.46 16.72
CA ALA A 182 13.59 -14.35 17.21
C ALA A 182 12.89 -13.02 17.00
N ILE A 183 13.18 -12.04 17.85
CA ILE A 183 12.62 -10.70 17.75
C ILE A 183 13.70 -9.64 17.96
N ILE A 184 13.68 -8.58 17.13
CA ILE A 184 14.53 -7.40 17.28
C ILE A 184 13.65 -6.24 17.75
N ALA A 185 14.06 -5.55 18.83
CA ALA A 185 13.33 -4.42 19.40
C ALA A 185 14.29 -3.43 20.08
N PRO A 186 13.89 -2.16 20.31
CA PRO A 186 14.58 -1.27 21.24
C PRO A 186 14.44 -1.78 22.67
N GLU A 187 15.32 -1.35 23.56
CA GLU A 187 15.12 -1.53 25.01
C GLU A 187 13.93 -0.69 25.47
N LEU A 188 13.97 0.59 25.12
CA LEU A 188 12.99 1.59 25.52
C LEU A 188 12.55 2.41 24.30
N PHE A 189 11.26 2.66 24.19
CA PHE A 189 10.75 3.65 23.26
C PHE A 189 9.59 4.41 23.90
N ARG A 190 9.71 5.75 23.98
CA ARG A 190 8.81 6.60 24.77
C ARG A 190 8.79 6.15 26.24
N ARG A 191 7.62 5.74 26.76
CA ARG A 191 7.45 5.26 28.14
C ARG A 191 7.36 3.73 28.25
N LYS A 192 7.52 3.01 27.13
CA LYS A 192 7.36 1.55 27.06
C LYS A 192 8.72 0.87 27.14
N ASN A 193 8.85 -0.09 28.04
CA ASN A 193 10.02 -0.96 28.15
C ASN A 193 9.76 -2.25 27.36
N TYR A 194 10.27 -2.30 26.13
CA TYR A 194 10.09 -3.42 25.22
C TYR A 194 10.78 -4.68 25.71
N ALA A 195 11.97 -4.54 26.27
CA ALA A 195 12.74 -5.67 26.78
C ALA A 195 11.98 -6.41 27.89
N ASN A 196 11.43 -5.68 28.87
CA ASN A 196 10.65 -6.28 29.95
C ASN A 196 9.38 -6.98 29.43
N ILE A 197 8.64 -6.35 28.54
CA ILE A 197 7.44 -6.95 27.94
C ILE A 197 7.79 -8.25 27.20
N LEU A 198 8.87 -8.25 26.42
CA LEU A 198 9.31 -9.45 25.70
C LEU A 198 9.79 -10.56 26.62
N LEU A 199 10.43 -10.23 27.73
CA LEU A 199 10.83 -11.23 28.74
C LEU A 199 9.61 -11.87 29.40
N GLN A 200 8.55 -11.10 29.70
CA GLN A 200 7.27 -11.63 30.18
C GLN A 200 6.57 -12.51 29.12
N CYS A 201 6.54 -12.04 27.87
CA CYS A 201 5.97 -12.84 26.78
C CYS A 201 6.73 -14.15 26.55
N LYS A 202 8.05 -14.19 26.76
CA LYS A 202 8.88 -15.39 26.55
C LYS A 202 8.44 -16.55 27.42
N GLU A 203 8.00 -16.32 28.66
CA GLU A 203 7.49 -17.35 29.57
C GLU A 203 6.27 -18.06 28.98
N LYS A 204 5.46 -17.34 28.20
CA LYS A 204 4.23 -17.83 27.56
C LYS A 204 4.43 -18.27 26.09
N CYS A 205 5.62 -18.02 25.53
CA CYS A 205 5.98 -18.26 24.12
C CYS A 205 7.28 -19.07 24.03
N PRO A 206 7.25 -20.40 24.29
CA PRO A 206 8.47 -21.24 24.37
C PRO A 206 9.24 -21.32 23.03
N PHE A 207 8.58 -21.05 21.90
CA PHE A 207 9.19 -20.96 20.58
C PHE A 207 10.00 -19.66 20.36
N LEU A 208 9.85 -18.64 21.22
CA LEU A 208 10.66 -17.42 21.19
C LEU A 208 12.03 -17.70 21.82
N GLU A 209 12.98 -18.12 20.99
CA GLU A 209 14.32 -18.52 21.44
C GLU A 209 15.20 -17.28 21.73
N HIS A 210 15.11 -16.24 20.89
CA HIS A 210 16.01 -15.08 20.97
C HIS A 210 15.25 -13.75 21.03
N ILE A 211 15.50 -13.01 22.11
CA ILE A 211 15.14 -11.59 22.26
C ILE A 211 16.41 -10.78 22.01
N ILE A 212 16.44 -10.02 20.91
CA ILE A 212 17.58 -9.22 20.48
C ILE A 212 17.22 -7.75 20.65
N ILE A 213 17.97 -7.06 21.51
CA ILE A 213 17.69 -5.67 21.89
C ILE A 213 18.80 -4.77 21.35
N TYR A 214 18.44 -3.66 20.74
CA TYR A 214 19.38 -2.58 20.50
C TYR A 214 19.25 -1.54 21.61
N SER A 215 20.34 -1.39 22.36
CA SER A 215 20.50 -0.47 23.47
C SER A 215 21.99 -0.21 23.72
N GLU A 216 22.30 0.76 24.57
CA GLU A 216 23.69 1.02 24.99
C GLU A 216 24.19 -0.03 25.97
N ASN A 217 23.31 -0.61 26.79
CA ASN A 217 23.66 -1.53 27.86
C ASN A 217 23.03 -2.91 27.67
N HIS A 218 23.66 -3.92 28.27
CA HIS A 218 23.13 -5.27 28.34
C HIS A 218 21.87 -5.35 29.20
N VAL A 219 20.79 -5.89 28.66
CA VAL A 219 19.58 -6.24 29.40
C VAL A 219 19.60 -7.73 29.73
N ARG A 220 19.56 -8.06 31.05
CA ARG A 220 19.62 -9.45 31.51
C ARG A 220 18.50 -10.30 30.86
N GLY A 221 18.85 -11.46 30.31
CA GLY A 221 17.90 -12.35 29.66
C GLY A 221 17.68 -12.08 28.17
N THR A 222 18.33 -11.05 27.63
CA THR A 222 18.31 -10.71 26.18
C THR A 222 19.70 -10.79 25.58
N ARG A 223 19.81 -10.54 24.26
CA ARG A 223 21.08 -10.38 23.54
C ARG A 223 21.16 -8.95 23.02
N LEU A 224 22.34 -8.35 23.06
CA LEU A 224 22.56 -7.09 22.35
C LEU A 224 22.63 -7.34 20.84
N LEU A 225 22.02 -6.45 20.05
CA LEU A 225 22.10 -6.50 18.59
C LEU A 225 23.55 -6.40 18.11
N THR A 226 24.38 -5.59 18.76
CA THR A 226 25.81 -5.45 18.47
C THR A 226 26.57 -6.75 18.66
N ASP A 227 26.23 -7.53 19.69
CA ASP A 227 26.87 -8.84 19.90
C ASP A 227 26.49 -9.80 18.78
N VAL A 228 25.22 -9.85 18.38
CA VAL A 228 24.76 -10.71 17.28
C VAL A 228 25.45 -10.36 15.96
N VAL A 229 25.61 -9.07 15.67
CA VAL A 229 26.32 -8.59 14.46
C VAL A 229 27.81 -8.95 14.48
N ASN A 230 28.42 -9.09 15.65
CA ASN A 230 29.84 -9.41 15.81
C ASN A 230 30.13 -10.93 15.95
N LEU A 231 29.12 -11.80 16.01
CA LEU A 231 29.30 -13.26 16.09
C LEU A 231 29.95 -13.88 14.84
N PRO A 232 29.57 -13.48 13.60
CA PRO A 232 30.02 -14.17 12.41
C PRO A 232 31.45 -13.85 12.02
N THR A 233 32.13 -14.84 11.43
CA THR A 233 33.40 -14.66 10.72
C THR A 233 33.16 -14.13 9.30
N LYS A 234 34.22 -13.69 8.62
CA LYS A 234 34.16 -13.30 7.22
C LYS A 234 33.57 -14.41 6.34
N LYS A 235 33.98 -15.68 6.58
CA LYS A 235 33.48 -16.85 5.86
C LYS A 235 31.97 -17.03 6.03
N ASP A 236 31.44 -16.85 7.26
CA ASP A 236 30.01 -16.95 7.54
C ASP A 236 29.21 -15.90 6.74
N ILE A 237 29.75 -14.68 6.60
CA ILE A 237 29.11 -13.60 5.83
C ILE A 237 29.13 -13.93 4.33
N GLU A 238 30.21 -14.49 3.80
CA GLU A 238 30.32 -14.92 2.39
C GLU A 238 29.33 -16.06 2.07
N GLU A 239 29.01 -16.92 3.05
CA GLU A 239 28.05 -18.00 2.89
C GLU A 239 26.62 -17.47 2.70
N ILE A 240 26.24 -16.37 3.34
CA ILE A 240 24.92 -15.75 3.17
C ILE A 240 24.64 -15.40 1.71
N CYS A 241 25.64 -14.86 1.00
CA CYS A 241 25.51 -14.51 -0.43
C CYS A 241 25.27 -15.74 -1.33
N LYS A 242 25.75 -16.92 -0.92
CA LYS A 242 25.54 -18.17 -1.65
C LYS A 242 24.17 -18.78 -1.34
N GLU A 243 23.80 -18.81 -0.07
CA GLU A 243 22.52 -19.37 0.40
C GLU A 243 21.32 -18.58 -0.09
N GLN A 244 21.43 -17.25 -0.16
CA GLN A 244 20.37 -16.42 -0.71
C GLN A 244 19.88 -16.88 -2.10
N LYS A 245 20.79 -17.38 -2.95
CA LYS A 245 20.47 -17.86 -4.30
C LYS A 245 19.65 -19.15 -4.32
N THR A 246 19.45 -19.79 -3.17
CA THR A 246 18.61 -20.98 -3.03
C THR A 246 17.18 -20.66 -2.60
N ILE A 247 16.90 -19.41 -2.25
CA ILE A 247 15.59 -18.96 -1.84
C ILE A 247 14.71 -18.75 -3.07
N SER A 248 13.50 -19.31 -3.08
CA SER A 248 12.57 -19.13 -4.18
C SER A 248 11.88 -17.76 -4.12
N PRO A 249 11.71 -17.04 -5.24
CA PRO A 249 10.88 -15.85 -5.30
C PRO A 249 9.42 -16.08 -4.87
N ASN A 250 8.92 -17.31 -4.96
CA ASN A 250 7.58 -17.66 -4.54
C ASN A 250 7.47 -17.99 -3.04
N ASP A 251 8.60 -18.11 -2.34
CA ASP A 251 8.61 -18.28 -0.89
C ASP A 251 8.05 -17.02 -0.20
N GLY A 252 7.53 -17.20 1.01
CA GLY A 252 7.06 -16.10 1.82
C GLY A 252 8.21 -15.24 2.35
N SER A 253 8.10 -13.93 2.18
CA SER A 253 9.12 -12.95 2.60
C SER A 253 8.74 -12.21 3.88
N ASN A 254 7.43 -11.98 4.06
CA ASN A 254 6.95 -11.23 5.22
C ASN A 254 5.51 -11.56 5.61
N ILE A 255 5.22 -11.32 6.88
CA ILE A 255 3.88 -11.37 7.46
C ILE A 255 3.54 -9.98 7.99
N GLN A 256 2.37 -9.48 7.62
CA GLN A 256 1.84 -8.22 8.10
C GLN A 256 0.50 -8.42 8.79
N PHE A 257 0.37 -7.88 10.01
CA PHE A 257 -0.88 -7.92 10.74
C PHE A 257 -1.85 -6.86 10.26
N THR A 258 -3.06 -7.28 9.89
CA THR A 258 -4.14 -6.38 9.47
C THR A 258 -5.22 -6.32 10.56
N SER A 259 -5.89 -5.17 10.69
CA SER A 259 -7.05 -5.05 11.58
C SER A 259 -8.21 -5.89 11.05
N GLY A 260 -8.44 -7.04 11.68
CA GLY A 260 -9.57 -7.91 11.34
C GLY A 260 -10.93 -7.30 11.70
N THR A 261 -11.97 -7.70 10.99
CA THR A 261 -13.37 -7.35 11.32
C THR A 261 -13.86 -7.99 12.62
N THR A 262 -13.16 -9.02 13.09
CA THR A 262 -13.50 -9.83 14.29
C THR A 262 -12.75 -9.37 15.55
N GLY A 263 -12.05 -8.22 15.51
CA GLY A 263 -11.30 -7.67 16.65
C GLY A 263 -9.88 -8.23 16.81
N LYS A 264 -9.56 -9.43 16.31
CA LYS A 264 -8.19 -9.98 16.34
C LYS A 264 -7.47 -9.73 15.01
N PRO A 265 -6.20 -9.27 15.01
CA PRO A 265 -5.45 -9.05 13.79
C PRO A 265 -5.27 -10.34 12.98
N LYS A 266 -5.42 -10.25 11.64
CA LYS A 266 -5.09 -11.34 10.71
C LYS A 266 -3.66 -11.19 10.21
N ALA A 267 -2.96 -12.30 10.02
CA ALA A 267 -1.55 -12.33 9.60
C ALA A 267 -1.45 -12.59 8.10
N ALA A 268 -1.45 -11.56 7.26
CA ALA A 268 -1.32 -11.69 5.81
C ALA A 268 0.11 -12.10 5.44
N PHE A 269 0.26 -13.21 4.72
CA PHE A 269 1.53 -13.81 4.33
C PHE A 269 1.83 -13.53 2.86
N LEU A 270 2.92 -12.81 2.60
CA LEU A 270 3.28 -12.25 1.30
C LEU A 270 4.58 -12.85 0.76
N SER A 271 4.63 -13.10 -0.57
CA SER A 271 5.82 -13.65 -1.22
C SER A 271 6.85 -12.57 -1.60
N HIS A 272 8.11 -13.00 -1.82
CA HIS A 272 9.14 -12.15 -2.41
C HIS A 272 8.71 -11.62 -3.78
N ARG A 273 8.19 -12.51 -4.65
CA ARG A 273 7.75 -12.17 -6.01
C ARG A 273 6.69 -11.08 -6.03
N ALA A 274 5.71 -11.17 -5.12
CA ALA A 274 4.66 -10.16 -5.00
C ALA A 274 5.26 -8.79 -4.65
N LEU A 275 6.10 -8.75 -3.63
CA LEU A 275 6.69 -7.50 -3.15
C LEU A 275 7.66 -6.86 -4.16
N VAL A 276 8.55 -7.65 -4.79
CA VAL A 276 9.50 -7.17 -5.79
C VAL A 276 8.79 -6.53 -6.98
N ASN A 277 7.77 -7.21 -7.53
CA ASN A 277 7.08 -6.71 -8.72
C ASN A 277 6.11 -5.58 -8.41
N ASN A 278 5.43 -5.62 -7.27
CA ASN A 278 4.55 -4.53 -6.86
C ASN A 278 5.34 -3.24 -6.59
N SER A 279 6.50 -3.35 -5.93
CA SER A 279 7.38 -2.20 -5.69
C SER A 279 8.06 -1.67 -6.95
N ARG A 280 8.34 -2.52 -7.96
CA ARG A 280 8.82 -2.07 -9.26
C ARG A 280 7.77 -1.18 -9.95
N GLN A 281 6.53 -1.65 -10.02
CA GLN A 281 5.41 -0.88 -10.57
C GLN A 281 5.23 0.45 -9.84
N ALA A 282 5.32 0.41 -8.50
CA ALA A 282 5.23 1.62 -7.70
C ALA A 282 6.36 2.60 -8.03
N ALA A 283 7.61 2.13 -8.14
CA ALA A 283 8.77 2.95 -8.48
C ALA A 283 8.63 3.61 -9.86
N GLU A 284 8.17 2.85 -10.86
CA GLU A 284 7.90 3.36 -12.20
C GLU A 284 6.84 4.46 -12.20
N ARG A 285 5.72 4.24 -11.53
CA ARG A 285 4.60 5.20 -11.49
C ARG A 285 4.88 6.40 -10.58
N PHE A 286 5.75 6.27 -9.58
CA PHE A 286 6.27 7.39 -8.79
C PHE A 286 7.35 8.19 -9.54
N GLU A 287 7.78 7.72 -10.72
CA GLU A 287 8.79 8.36 -11.57
C GLU A 287 10.13 8.52 -10.85
N LEU A 288 10.58 7.47 -10.12
CA LEU A 288 11.81 7.50 -9.33
C LEU A 288 13.09 7.24 -10.15
N HIS A 289 12.99 6.92 -11.44
CA HIS A 289 14.12 6.38 -12.21
C HIS A 289 15.18 7.40 -12.63
N ASP A 290 14.80 8.65 -12.83
CA ASP A 290 15.64 9.61 -13.57
C ASP A 290 16.44 10.56 -12.69
N ASN A 291 16.17 10.63 -11.39
CA ASN A 291 16.79 11.61 -10.50
C ASN A 291 17.23 10.95 -9.19
N ASN A 292 18.21 11.57 -8.53
CA ASN A 292 18.63 11.19 -7.19
C ASN A 292 17.57 11.62 -6.16
N HIS A 293 16.44 10.91 -6.12
CA HIS A 293 15.33 11.24 -5.25
C HIS A 293 15.67 11.02 -3.77
N LYS A 294 15.17 11.91 -2.93
CA LYS A 294 15.07 11.75 -1.48
C LYS A 294 13.61 11.76 -1.09
N ILE A 295 13.14 10.68 -0.48
CA ILE A 295 11.74 10.53 -0.06
C ILE A 295 11.62 10.71 1.45
N CYS A 296 10.85 11.71 1.87
CA CYS A 296 10.42 11.85 3.26
C CYS A 296 9.38 10.78 3.58
N VAL A 297 9.76 9.79 4.40
CA VAL A 297 8.95 8.63 4.73
C VAL A 297 8.19 8.89 6.03
N ASN A 298 6.93 9.28 5.91
CA ASN A 298 6.03 9.49 7.07
C ASN A 298 5.31 8.21 7.50
N VAL A 299 5.20 7.26 6.59
CA VAL A 299 4.47 6.00 6.82
C VAL A 299 5.32 4.99 7.59
N PRO A 300 4.71 4.18 8.49
CA PRO A 300 5.46 3.22 9.28
C PRO A 300 5.96 2.04 8.44
N PHE A 301 7.19 1.61 8.68
CA PHE A 301 7.85 0.53 7.96
C PHE A 301 7.16 -0.84 8.11
N PHE A 302 6.54 -1.11 9.26
CA PHE A 302 5.83 -2.37 9.51
C PHE A 302 4.52 -2.51 8.73
N HIS A 303 4.05 -1.45 8.06
CA HIS A 303 2.81 -1.43 7.28
C HIS A 303 3.09 -1.59 5.77
N ALA A 304 2.14 -2.16 5.01
CA ALA A 304 2.26 -2.41 3.57
C ALA A 304 2.71 -1.17 2.78
N PHE A 305 2.20 0.02 3.09
CA PHE A 305 2.62 1.26 2.45
C PHE A 305 4.10 1.59 2.73
N GLY A 306 4.56 1.40 3.97
CA GLY A 306 5.96 1.58 4.32
C GLY A 306 6.87 0.52 3.68
N MET A 307 6.39 -0.71 3.53
CA MET A 307 7.11 -1.77 2.82
C MET A 307 7.33 -1.39 1.35
N ILE A 308 6.29 -0.94 0.66
CA ILE A 308 6.40 -0.48 -0.74
C ILE A 308 7.28 0.78 -0.84
N ALA A 309 7.21 1.70 0.11
CA ALA A 309 8.08 2.88 0.12
C ALA A 309 9.58 2.48 0.16
N GLN A 310 9.92 1.49 1.00
CA GLN A 310 11.28 0.96 1.11
C GLN A 310 11.71 0.25 -0.18
N THR A 311 10.94 -0.74 -0.61
CA THR A 311 11.32 -1.61 -1.72
C THR A 311 11.29 -0.91 -3.07
N SER A 312 10.39 0.07 -3.28
CA SER A 312 10.41 0.92 -4.49
C SER A 312 11.67 1.78 -4.59
N ALA A 313 12.20 2.25 -3.45
CA ALA A 313 13.46 2.98 -3.41
C ALA A 313 14.64 2.14 -3.91
N TRP A 314 14.64 0.83 -3.65
CA TRP A 314 15.73 -0.07 -4.07
C TRP A 314 15.77 -0.28 -5.59
N HIS A 315 14.65 -0.16 -6.31
CA HIS A 315 14.64 -0.24 -7.78
C HIS A 315 15.31 0.97 -8.46
N SER A 316 15.45 2.09 -7.76
CA SER A 316 15.89 3.37 -8.33
C SER A 316 17.13 3.98 -7.66
N GLY A 317 17.62 3.38 -6.57
CA GLY A 317 18.70 3.96 -5.77
C GLY A 317 18.27 5.25 -5.06
N THR A 318 16.99 5.37 -4.70
CA THR A 318 16.41 6.51 -3.98
C THR A 318 16.85 6.49 -2.52
N THR A 319 17.08 7.68 -1.94
CA THR A 319 17.36 7.85 -0.51
C THR A 319 16.06 7.92 0.30
N LEU A 320 15.97 7.15 1.36
CA LEU A 320 14.88 7.24 2.35
C LEU A 320 15.29 8.17 3.50
N VAL A 321 14.49 9.17 3.77
CA VAL A 321 14.68 10.10 4.90
C VAL A 321 13.62 9.81 5.96
N LEU A 322 14.06 9.42 7.17
CA LEU A 322 13.22 9.14 8.34
C LEU A 322 13.21 10.35 9.28
N PRO A 323 12.18 11.19 9.24
CA PRO A 323 12.15 12.44 10.03
C PRO A 323 12.14 12.19 11.54
N ALA A 324 11.43 11.16 11.96
CA ALA A 324 11.20 10.80 13.36
C ALA A 324 10.91 9.30 13.47
N PRO A 325 10.99 8.71 14.68
CA PRO A 325 10.67 7.29 14.90
C PRO A 325 9.21 6.94 14.55
N THR A 326 8.32 7.89 14.77
CA THR A 326 6.90 7.83 14.36
C THR A 326 6.54 9.16 13.73
N TYR A 327 5.48 9.18 12.92
CA TYR A 327 5.06 10.39 12.24
C TYR A 327 4.91 11.59 13.19
N ASN A 328 5.55 12.68 12.82
CA ASN A 328 5.45 14.00 13.45
C ASN A 328 5.51 15.08 12.35
N PRO A 329 4.47 15.90 12.18
CA PRO A 329 4.39 16.84 11.06
C PRO A 329 5.45 17.95 11.09
N VAL A 330 5.90 18.36 12.29
CA VAL A 330 6.98 19.38 12.44
C VAL A 330 8.31 18.79 11.98
N ASN A 331 8.69 17.62 12.52
CA ASN A 331 9.93 16.94 12.12
C ASN A 331 9.93 16.58 10.64
N SER A 332 8.75 16.24 10.08
CA SER A 332 8.60 15.96 8.65
C SER A 332 8.85 17.23 7.81
N LEU A 333 8.27 18.35 8.20
CA LEU A 333 8.51 19.64 7.53
C LEU A 333 10.00 20.02 7.59
N ASP A 334 10.63 19.91 8.75
CA ASP A 334 12.05 20.22 8.94
C ASP A 334 12.94 19.31 8.05
N ALA A 335 12.63 18.01 8.00
CA ALA A 335 13.37 17.07 7.15
C ALA A 335 13.18 17.38 5.65
N ILE A 336 11.96 17.71 5.21
CA ILE A 336 11.68 18.09 3.81
C ILE A 336 12.50 19.30 3.41
N VAL A 337 12.57 20.31 4.25
CA VAL A 337 13.29 21.56 3.98
C VAL A 337 14.81 21.36 4.02
N ASN A 338 15.32 20.76 5.11
CA ASN A 338 16.77 20.67 5.35
C ASN A 338 17.44 19.63 4.47
N GLU A 339 16.79 18.48 4.21
CA GLU A 339 17.32 17.42 3.37
C GLU A 339 16.96 17.57 1.90
N LYS A 340 16.18 18.61 1.54
CA LYS A 340 15.69 18.83 0.17
C LYS A 340 14.98 17.59 -0.39
N CYS A 341 14.06 17.03 0.40
CA CYS A 341 13.31 15.85 -0.05
C CYS A 341 12.51 16.17 -1.30
N SER A 342 12.76 15.44 -2.37
CA SER A 342 12.06 15.59 -3.65
C SER A 342 10.72 14.87 -3.68
N GLY A 343 10.45 14.01 -2.69
CA GLY A 343 9.19 13.28 -2.58
C GLY A 343 8.70 13.14 -1.15
N ILE A 344 7.38 12.99 -1.00
CA ILE A 344 6.71 12.86 0.31
C ILE A 344 5.66 11.75 0.20
N TYR A 345 5.70 10.79 1.13
CA TYR A 345 4.67 9.74 1.23
C TYR A 345 3.90 9.89 2.54
N GLY A 346 2.57 9.82 2.44
CA GLY A 346 1.71 9.97 3.61
C GLY A 346 0.28 9.51 3.38
N THR A 347 -0.41 9.22 4.49
CA THR A 347 -1.87 9.00 4.49
C THR A 347 -2.61 10.35 4.45
N PRO A 348 -3.89 10.39 4.07
CA PRO A 348 -4.67 11.64 4.08
C PRO A 348 -4.56 12.44 5.38
N THR A 349 -4.66 11.78 6.54
CA THR A 349 -4.51 12.43 7.85
C THR A 349 -3.13 13.06 8.05
N MET A 350 -2.06 12.37 7.61
CA MET A 350 -0.70 12.92 7.68
C MET A 350 -0.56 14.17 6.79
N TRP A 351 -1.12 14.13 5.59
CA TRP A 351 -1.12 15.28 4.69
C TRP A 351 -1.89 16.49 5.27
N VAL A 352 -3.07 16.27 5.88
CA VAL A 352 -3.83 17.35 6.55
C VAL A 352 -2.98 18.04 7.62
N GLN A 353 -2.30 17.26 8.47
CA GLN A 353 -1.46 17.80 9.54
C GLN A 353 -0.21 18.52 8.99
N LEU A 354 0.40 17.96 7.93
CA LEU A 354 1.57 18.57 7.31
C LEU A 354 1.22 19.90 6.61
N ILE A 355 0.07 19.98 5.93
CA ILE A 355 -0.46 21.24 5.36
C ILE A 355 -0.64 22.29 6.46
N ASP A 356 -1.21 21.93 7.60
CA ASP A 356 -1.46 22.85 8.71
C ASP A 356 -0.16 23.44 9.26
N VAL A 357 0.85 22.62 9.51
CA VAL A 357 2.16 23.07 9.96
C VAL A 357 2.85 23.93 8.90
N THR A 358 2.83 23.52 7.64
CA THR A 358 3.43 24.25 6.51
C THR A 358 2.86 25.66 6.39
N LYS A 359 1.53 25.80 6.50
CA LYS A 359 0.87 27.11 6.42
C LYS A 359 1.20 28.00 7.61
N ARG A 360 1.33 27.45 8.81
CA ARG A 360 1.73 28.22 9.99
C ARG A 360 3.15 28.77 9.92
N VAL A 361 4.06 27.99 9.32
CA VAL A 361 5.46 28.39 9.12
C VAL A 361 5.64 29.29 7.91
N GLY A 362 4.73 29.27 6.93
CA GLY A 362 4.81 30.04 5.72
C GLY A 362 5.88 29.57 4.72
N THR A 363 6.18 28.26 4.71
CA THR A 363 7.21 27.68 3.84
C THR A 363 6.69 27.49 2.42
N TYR A 364 7.52 27.82 1.43
CA TYR A 364 7.29 27.57 0.01
C TYR A 364 8.26 26.52 -0.55
N PHE A 365 7.77 25.67 -1.45
CA PHE A 365 8.54 24.57 -2.02
C PHE A 365 8.68 24.69 -3.54
N ASN A 366 9.87 24.43 -4.05
CA ASN A 366 10.18 24.35 -5.49
C ASN A 366 10.99 23.10 -5.87
N HIS A 367 11.27 22.23 -4.91
CA HIS A 367 12.12 21.03 -5.08
C HIS A 367 11.34 19.71 -4.92
N ILE A 368 10.07 19.76 -4.53
CA ILE A 368 9.23 18.57 -4.39
C ILE A 368 8.67 18.22 -5.78
N THR A 369 8.98 17.04 -6.28
CA THR A 369 8.62 16.61 -7.63
C THR A 369 7.65 15.44 -7.65
N THR A 370 7.54 14.67 -6.57
CA THR A 370 6.65 13.51 -6.48
C THR A 370 6.03 13.39 -5.09
N GLY A 371 4.90 12.73 -5.00
CA GLY A 371 4.24 12.45 -3.72
C GLY A 371 3.25 11.31 -3.84
N ALA A 372 2.97 10.66 -2.71
CA ALA A 372 1.99 9.60 -2.65
C ALA A 372 0.97 9.83 -1.53
N VAL A 373 -0.29 9.65 -1.87
CA VAL A 373 -1.40 9.59 -0.91
C VAL A 373 -2.12 8.25 -1.05
N GLY A 374 -2.26 7.53 0.06
CA GLY A 374 -2.89 6.21 0.08
C GLY A 374 -3.15 5.68 1.48
N GLY A 375 -3.60 4.43 1.57
CA GLY A 375 -3.90 3.77 2.84
C GLY A 375 -5.29 4.05 3.42
N SER A 376 -5.94 5.13 2.99
CA SER A 376 -7.35 5.46 3.24
C SER A 376 -7.87 6.37 2.13
N PRO A 377 -9.20 6.54 2.00
CA PRO A 377 -9.78 7.41 0.99
C PRO A 377 -9.28 8.86 1.13
N CYS A 378 -8.93 9.48 -0.01
CA CYS A 378 -8.55 10.89 -0.10
C CYS A 378 -9.65 11.65 -0.85
N SER A 379 -10.14 12.75 -0.28
CA SER A 379 -11.12 13.61 -0.95
C SER A 379 -10.45 14.42 -2.05
N GLN A 380 -11.22 14.81 -3.08
CA GLN A 380 -10.75 15.69 -4.15
C GLN A 380 -10.20 17.02 -3.61
N GLU A 381 -10.88 17.58 -2.62
CA GLU A 381 -10.47 18.84 -1.99
C GLU A 381 -9.12 18.70 -1.27
N LEU A 382 -8.91 17.61 -0.53
CA LEU A 382 -7.61 17.37 0.10
C LEU A 382 -6.52 17.18 -0.96
N HIS A 383 -6.82 16.48 -2.05
CA HIS A 383 -5.89 16.27 -3.15
C HIS A 383 -5.44 17.61 -3.76
N ARG A 384 -6.37 18.56 -3.98
CA ARG A 384 -6.07 19.93 -4.43
C ARG A 384 -5.21 20.68 -3.42
N ARG A 385 -5.61 20.65 -2.15
CA ARG A 385 -4.87 21.33 -1.07
C ARG A 385 -3.43 20.84 -0.95
N ILE A 386 -3.17 19.55 -1.13
CA ILE A 386 -1.82 19.00 -1.14
C ILE A 386 -1.03 19.60 -2.30
N LYS A 387 -1.57 19.51 -3.53
CA LYS A 387 -0.91 20.03 -4.73
C LYS A 387 -0.57 21.52 -4.60
N ASP A 388 -1.53 22.31 -4.16
CA ASP A 388 -1.36 23.76 -4.05
C ASP A 388 -0.39 24.17 -2.92
N THR A 389 -0.42 23.47 -1.76
CA THR A 389 0.45 23.79 -0.62
C THR A 389 1.91 23.43 -0.89
N PHE A 390 2.16 22.29 -1.55
CA PHE A 390 3.51 21.77 -1.78
C PHE A 390 4.03 22.05 -3.18
N ASN A 391 3.30 22.80 -4.01
CA ASN A 391 3.60 23.03 -5.43
C ASN A 391 3.90 21.71 -6.15
N LEU A 392 3.04 20.70 -5.92
CA LEU A 392 3.27 19.32 -6.27
C LEU A 392 2.27 18.82 -7.33
N ASP A 393 2.62 18.94 -8.60
CA ASP A 393 1.75 18.45 -9.69
C ASP A 393 1.65 16.92 -9.77
N ARG A 394 2.74 16.22 -9.44
CA ARG A 394 2.85 14.75 -9.55
C ARG A 394 2.44 14.02 -8.27
N LEU A 395 1.35 14.45 -7.64
CA LEU A 395 0.78 13.69 -6.52
C LEU A 395 0.08 12.44 -7.06
N LYS A 396 0.48 11.29 -6.56
CA LYS A 396 -0.04 9.97 -6.97
C LYS A 396 -1.01 9.43 -5.93
N SER A 397 -2.23 9.10 -6.34
CA SER A 397 -3.14 8.27 -5.57
C SER A 397 -2.73 6.81 -5.68
N VAL A 398 -2.80 6.07 -4.57
CA VAL A 398 -2.45 4.64 -4.49
C VAL A 398 -3.56 3.90 -3.77
N TYR A 399 -4.09 2.85 -4.40
CA TYR A 399 -5.10 1.96 -3.83
C TYR A 399 -4.63 0.52 -3.81
N GLY A 400 -4.91 -0.13 -2.71
CA GLY A 400 -4.75 -1.56 -2.49
C GLY A 400 -4.84 -1.91 -1.00
N LEU A 401 -4.63 -3.17 -0.70
CA LEU A 401 -4.73 -3.77 0.64
C LEU A 401 -3.40 -4.44 0.99
N THR A 402 -3.21 -4.75 2.25
CA THR A 402 -2.09 -5.59 2.68
C THR A 402 -2.12 -6.94 1.96
N GLU A 403 -3.30 -7.51 1.81
CA GLU A 403 -3.58 -8.78 1.13
C GLU A 403 -3.32 -8.76 -0.40
N THR A 404 -3.14 -7.57 -0.98
CA THR A 404 -2.73 -7.38 -2.39
C THR A 404 -1.33 -6.75 -2.51
N THR A 405 -0.48 -6.92 -1.50
CA THR A 405 0.89 -6.38 -1.46
C THR A 405 0.94 -4.87 -1.72
N ALA A 406 -0.04 -4.14 -1.22
CA ALA A 406 -0.25 -2.70 -1.17
C ALA A 406 -0.81 -2.02 -2.43
N VAL A 407 -0.41 -2.35 -3.66
CA VAL A 407 -0.77 -1.56 -4.85
C VAL A 407 -1.49 -2.38 -5.91
N VAL A 408 -2.75 -2.04 -6.17
CA VAL A 408 -3.57 -2.59 -7.27
C VAL A 408 -3.86 -1.52 -8.32
N PHE A 409 -4.21 -0.31 -7.87
CA PHE A 409 -4.39 0.86 -8.72
C PHE A 409 -3.46 1.99 -8.28
N GLN A 410 -2.94 2.73 -9.24
CA GLN A 410 -2.07 3.88 -8.99
C GLN A 410 -2.16 4.88 -10.15
N THR A 411 -2.08 6.17 -9.84
CA THR A 411 -1.97 7.23 -10.84
C THR A 411 -0.79 7.00 -11.78
N LEU A 412 -1.03 7.11 -13.09
CA LEU A 412 0.01 6.98 -14.11
C LEU A 412 1.01 8.16 -14.10
N PRO A 413 2.22 7.98 -14.67
CA PRO A 413 3.10 9.10 -14.97
C PRO A 413 2.40 10.15 -15.86
N ASN A 414 2.68 11.44 -15.62
CA ASN A 414 2.14 12.57 -16.39
C ASN A 414 0.61 12.60 -16.54
N GLU A 415 -0.11 12.08 -15.53
CA GLU A 415 -1.57 11.98 -15.54
C GLU A 415 -2.25 13.35 -15.46
N LYS A 416 -3.41 13.49 -16.12
CA LYS A 416 -4.24 14.68 -16.04
C LYS A 416 -4.71 14.93 -14.60
N ARG A 417 -4.71 16.21 -14.18
CA ARG A 417 -5.11 16.62 -12.83
C ARG A 417 -6.50 16.06 -12.44
N GLU A 418 -7.47 16.15 -13.34
CA GLU A 418 -8.83 15.65 -13.12
C GLU A 418 -8.85 14.15 -12.76
N LEU A 419 -8.12 13.30 -13.48
CA LEU A 419 -8.05 11.86 -13.21
C LEU A 419 -7.37 11.57 -11.88
N THR A 420 -6.32 12.31 -11.52
CA THR A 420 -5.62 12.14 -10.25
C THR A 420 -6.48 12.53 -9.05
N GLU A 421 -7.42 13.47 -9.21
CA GLU A 421 -8.30 13.95 -8.15
C GLU A 421 -9.57 13.10 -8.01
N THR A 422 -10.05 12.47 -9.08
CA THR A 422 -11.35 11.77 -9.12
C THR A 422 -11.23 10.24 -9.10
N THR A 423 -10.02 9.69 -9.26
CA THR A 423 -9.78 8.24 -9.33
C THR A 423 -8.62 7.83 -8.42
N VAL A 424 -8.51 6.53 -8.19
CA VAL A 424 -7.31 5.94 -7.54
C VAL A 424 -6.25 5.52 -8.57
N GLY A 425 -6.37 6.02 -9.80
CA GLY A 425 -5.48 5.73 -10.91
C GLY A 425 -5.89 4.51 -11.73
N HIS A 426 -4.95 4.02 -12.52
CA HIS A 426 -5.13 2.93 -13.47
C HIS A 426 -4.66 1.61 -12.87
N LEU A 427 -5.25 0.49 -13.33
CA LEU A 427 -4.86 -0.86 -12.93
C LEU A 427 -3.35 -1.10 -13.14
N SER A 428 -2.71 -1.78 -12.19
CA SER A 428 -1.30 -2.20 -12.29
C SER A 428 -1.11 -3.33 -13.31
N ASP A 429 0.10 -3.43 -13.87
CA ASP A 429 0.46 -4.44 -14.86
C ASP A 429 0.39 -5.85 -14.26
N HIS A 430 0.07 -6.85 -15.08
CA HIS A 430 -0.04 -8.26 -14.73
C HIS A 430 -1.07 -8.56 -13.63
N ILE A 431 -2.03 -7.67 -13.46
CA ILE A 431 -3.16 -7.83 -12.54
C ILE A 431 -4.45 -7.84 -13.36
N GLU A 432 -5.39 -8.64 -12.93
CA GLU A 432 -6.76 -8.64 -13.44
C GLU A 432 -7.75 -8.33 -12.32
N VAL A 433 -8.81 -7.65 -12.69
CA VAL A 433 -9.88 -7.23 -11.78
C VAL A 433 -11.24 -7.48 -12.39
N LYS A 434 -12.22 -7.70 -11.52
CA LYS A 434 -13.64 -7.72 -11.87
C LYS A 434 -14.46 -7.07 -10.76
N ILE A 435 -15.59 -6.49 -11.15
CA ILE A 435 -16.54 -5.91 -10.19
C ILE A 435 -17.76 -6.80 -10.13
N MET A 436 -18.09 -7.26 -8.92
CA MET A 436 -19.13 -8.26 -8.66
C MET A 436 -20.33 -7.65 -7.94
N ASP A 437 -21.52 -8.06 -8.32
CA ASP A 437 -22.73 -7.80 -7.54
C ASP A 437 -22.93 -8.82 -6.41
N GLU A 438 -23.98 -8.62 -5.62
CA GLU A 438 -24.35 -9.50 -4.50
C GLU A 438 -24.79 -10.91 -4.96
N ASN A 439 -25.18 -11.06 -6.23
CA ASN A 439 -25.61 -12.35 -6.81
C ASN A 439 -24.43 -13.14 -7.41
N GLY A 440 -23.20 -12.61 -7.33
CA GLY A 440 -22.02 -13.23 -7.91
C GLY A 440 -21.87 -13.05 -9.42
N SER A 441 -22.52 -12.03 -10.00
CA SER A 441 -22.41 -11.68 -11.41
C SER A 441 -21.50 -10.47 -11.61
N ILE A 442 -20.77 -10.42 -12.74
CA ILE A 442 -19.97 -9.26 -13.09
C ILE A 442 -20.90 -8.12 -13.57
N VAL A 443 -20.80 -6.96 -12.93
CA VAL A 443 -21.60 -5.79 -13.29
C VAL A 443 -21.13 -5.12 -14.60
N PRO A 444 -21.96 -4.31 -15.26
CA PRO A 444 -21.53 -3.48 -16.40
C PRO A 444 -20.45 -2.47 -16.01
N MET A 445 -19.61 -2.05 -16.97
CA MET A 445 -18.64 -0.96 -16.78
C MET A 445 -19.32 0.31 -16.28
N GLY A 446 -18.69 0.95 -15.29
CA GLY A 446 -19.21 2.16 -14.65
C GLY A 446 -20.26 1.91 -13.57
N VAL A 447 -20.67 0.68 -13.35
CA VAL A 447 -21.59 0.28 -12.27
C VAL A 447 -20.78 -0.16 -11.06
N GLY A 448 -21.22 0.23 -9.86
CA GLY A 448 -20.57 -0.13 -8.60
C GLY A 448 -20.85 -1.59 -8.17
N GLY A 449 -19.85 -2.22 -7.55
CA GLY A 449 -19.92 -3.56 -6.99
C GLY A 449 -18.66 -3.87 -6.19
N GLU A 450 -18.52 -5.08 -5.67
CA GLU A 450 -17.32 -5.50 -4.96
C GLU A 450 -16.15 -5.70 -5.92
N LEU A 451 -15.02 -5.07 -5.63
CA LEU A 451 -13.78 -5.31 -6.37
C LEU A 451 -13.18 -6.67 -6.00
N TRP A 452 -12.94 -7.50 -7.01
CA TRP A 452 -12.16 -8.72 -6.90
C TRP A 452 -10.88 -8.59 -7.70
N VAL A 453 -9.76 -9.07 -7.12
CA VAL A 453 -8.41 -8.92 -7.68
C VAL A 453 -7.76 -10.29 -7.86
N ARG A 454 -7.10 -10.52 -9.00
CA ARG A 454 -6.28 -11.71 -9.23
C ARG A 454 -4.95 -11.34 -9.87
N GLY A 455 -3.86 -11.95 -9.40
CA GLY A 455 -2.53 -11.74 -9.97
C GLY A 455 -1.41 -11.99 -8.96
N TYR A 456 -0.20 -11.68 -9.39
CA TYR A 456 1.04 -11.90 -8.60
C TYR A 456 1.06 -11.16 -7.26
N ALA A 457 0.28 -10.09 -7.15
CA ALA A 457 0.27 -9.22 -5.97
C ALA A 457 -0.56 -9.80 -4.80
N ASN A 458 -1.39 -10.83 -5.04
CA ASN A 458 -2.20 -11.42 -4.00
C ASN A 458 -1.34 -12.13 -2.95
N MET A 459 -1.76 -12.07 -1.69
CA MET A 459 -1.15 -12.82 -0.59
C MET A 459 -1.16 -14.32 -0.87
N ILE A 460 -0.24 -15.04 -0.27
CA ILE A 460 -0.23 -16.51 -0.27
C ILE A 460 -1.44 -17.01 0.51
N SER A 461 -1.64 -16.49 1.72
CA SER A 461 -2.74 -16.87 2.63
C SER A 461 -2.75 -15.93 3.84
N TYR A 462 -3.72 -16.05 4.72
CA TYR A 462 -3.53 -15.70 6.12
C TYR A 462 -2.79 -16.86 6.83
N TRP A 463 -1.74 -16.52 7.58
CA TRP A 463 -0.87 -17.51 8.24
C TRP A 463 -1.66 -18.39 9.21
N GLU A 464 -1.65 -19.71 8.97
CA GLU A 464 -2.38 -20.73 9.77
C GLU A 464 -3.84 -20.33 10.07
N ASP A 465 -4.53 -19.81 9.02
CA ASP A 465 -5.92 -19.37 9.12
C ASP A 465 -6.66 -19.68 7.81
N GLU A 466 -6.91 -20.97 7.62
CA GLU A 466 -7.52 -21.48 6.39
C GLU A 466 -8.95 -20.95 6.20
N GLU A 467 -9.71 -20.82 7.28
CA GLU A 467 -11.09 -20.34 7.24
C GLU A 467 -11.18 -18.91 6.68
N ASN A 468 -10.39 -17.98 7.25
CA ASN A 468 -10.37 -16.60 6.75
C ASN A 468 -9.71 -16.50 5.37
N THR A 469 -8.74 -17.38 5.06
CA THR A 469 -8.13 -17.44 3.72
C THR A 469 -9.19 -17.80 2.68
N LYS A 470 -9.98 -18.86 2.87
CA LYS A 470 -11.05 -19.28 1.95
C LYS A 470 -12.17 -18.25 1.80
N LYS A 471 -12.46 -17.47 2.86
CA LYS A 471 -13.44 -16.36 2.78
C LYS A 471 -12.97 -15.24 1.87
N MET A 472 -11.66 -14.98 1.85
CA MET A 472 -11.08 -13.84 1.11
C MET A 472 -10.51 -14.24 -0.25
N LEU A 473 -9.92 -15.43 -0.36
CA LEU A 473 -9.26 -15.92 -1.56
C LEU A 473 -10.02 -17.16 -2.08
N THR A 474 -10.55 -17.06 -3.30
CA THR A 474 -11.25 -18.17 -3.95
C THR A 474 -10.28 -19.21 -4.47
N GLU A 475 -10.75 -20.43 -4.77
CA GLU A 475 -9.93 -21.52 -5.28
C GLU A 475 -9.27 -21.20 -6.65
N ASP A 476 -9.93 -20.38 -7.47
CA ASP A 476 -9.40 -19.87 -8.75
C ASP A 476 -8.56 -18.60 -8.62
N GLY A 477 -8.18 -18.22 -7.39
CA GLY A 477 -7.20 -17.18 -7.09
C GLY A 477 -7.74 -15.74 -7.04
N TRP A 478 -9.06 -15.53 -7.04
CA TRP A 478 -9.65 -14.21 -6.85
C TRP A 478 -9.65 -13.80 -5.38
N LEU A 479 -9.12 -12.63 -5.10
CA LEU A 479 -9.16 -12.00 -3.78
C LEU A 479 -10.34 -11.03 -3.72
N LYS A 480 -11.25 -11.25 -2.79
CA LYS A 480 -12.41 -10.40 -2.48
C LYS A 480 -11.97 -9.26 -1.58
N THR A 481 -12.04 -8.02 -2.06
CA THR A 481 -11.49 -6.89 -1.29
C THR A 481 -12.40 -6.39 -0.17
N GLY A 482 -13.70 -6.62 -0.29
CA GLY A 482 -14.73 -6.01 0.57
C GLY A 482 -14.90 -4.51 0.33
N ASP A 483 -14.29 -3.97 -0.73
CA ASP A 483 -14.41 -2.57 -1.12
C ASP A 483 -15.40 -2.42 -2.29
N GLN A 484 -16.36 -1.52 -2.13
CA GLN A 484 -17.25 -1.08 -3.20
C GLN A 484 -16.48 -0.20 -4.16
N PHE A 485 -16.50 -0.55 -5.45
CA PHE A 485 -15.62 0.01 -6.45
C PHE A 485 -16.33 0.18 -7.80
N ILE A 486 -15.91 1.19 -8.56
CA ILE A 486 -16.36 1.42 -9.94
C ILE A 486 -15.14 1.32 -10.85
N LEU A 487 -15.20 0.41 -11.82
CA LEU A 487 -14.23 0.34 -12.91
C LEU A 487 -14.75 1.14 -14.10
N LYS A 488 -13.95 2.13 -14.56
CA LYS A 488 -14.28 2.97 -15.70
C LYS A 488 -13.85 2.32 -17.01
N PRO A 489 -14.48 2.66 -18.15
CA PRO A 489 -14.15 2.07 -19.45
C PRO A 489 -12.70 2.28 -19.91
N ASP A 490 -12.05 3.32 -19.41
CA ASP A 490 -10.66 3.68 -19.69
C ASP A 490 -9.64 2.98 -18.75
N GLY A 491 -10.10 2.07 -17.88
CA GLY A 491 -9.26 1.29 -16.97
C GLY A 491 -8.94 1.98 -15.63
N TYR A 492 -9.52 3.16 -15.38
CA TYR A 492 -9.38 3.85 -14.10
C TYR A 492 -10.34 3.32 -13.05
N GLY A 493 -9.90 3.36 -11.79
CA GLY A 493 -10.67 2.89 -10.65
C GLY A 493 -11.18 4.00 -9.75
N GLN A 494 -12.36 3.81 -9.16
CA GLN A 494 -12.91 4.71 -8.16
C GLN A 494 -13.42 3.92 -6.96
N VAL A 495 -12.89 4.21 -5.78
CA VAL A 495 -13.37 3.66 -4.51
C VAL A 495 -14.63 4.39 -4.09
N VAL A 496 -15.72 3.67 -3.90
CA VAL A 496 -17.01 4.20 -3.39
C VAL A 496 -17.04 4.13 -1.87
N GLY A 497 -16.54 3.04 -1.28
CA GLY A 497 -16.50 2.84 0.16
C GLY A 497 -16.16 1.40 0.52
N ARG A 498 -16.28 1.07 1.81
CA ARG A 498 -16.21 -0.32 2.28
C ARG A 498 -17.61 -0.87 2.48
N LEU A 499 -17.82 -2.10 2.04
CA LEU A 499 -19.11 -2.78 2.23
C LEU A 499 -19.51 -2.85 3.71
N LYS A 500 -18.55 -3.14 4.60
CA LYS A 500 -18.79 -3.21 6.05
C LYS A 500 -19.00 -1.87 6.76
N ASP A 501 -18.61 -0.76 6.12
CA ASP A 501 -18.76 0.58 6.68
C ASP A 501 -20.01 1.30 6.10
N MET A 502 -20.76 0.62 5.22
CA MET A 502 -21.99 1.10 4.63
C MET A 502 -23.06 1.25 5.72
N ILE A 503 -23.69 2.40 5.74
CA ILE A 503 -24.77 2.73 6.67
C ILE A 503 -26.08 2.28 6.05
N ILE A 504 -26.86 1.46 6.76
CA ILE A 504 -28.17 0.98 6.31
C ILE A 504 -29.25 1.74 7.06
N ARG A 505 -29.72 2.82 6.45
CA ARG A 505 -30.72 3.70 7.03
C ARG A 505 -32.09 3.49 6.40
N GLY A 506 -33.00 2.83 7.12
CA GLY A 506 -34.36 2.60 6.64
C GLY A 506 -34.47 1.86 5.30
N GLY A 507 -33.47 0.96 5.02
CA GLY A 507 -33.38 0.24 3.76
C GLY A 507 -32.56 0.94 2.68
N GLU A 508 -32.10 2.18 2.91
CA GLU A 508 -31.20 2.90 2.00
C GLU A 508 -29.74 2.61 2.33
N ASN A 509 -28.95 2.26 1.32
CA ASN A 509 -27.53 2.01 1.41
C ASN A 509 -26.73 3.31 1.23
N ILE A 510 -26.10 3.79 2.29
CA ILE A 510 -25.34 5.06 2.30
C ILE A 510 -23.86 4.77 2.52
N PHE A 511 -23.03 5.19 1.58
CA PHE A 511 -21.58 5.09 1.74
C PHE A 511 -21.04 6.34 2.44
N PRO A 512 -20.38 6.21 3.61
CA PRO A 512 -19.83 7.32 4.37
C PRO A 512 -18.97 8.26 3.53
N LYS A 513 -18.17 7.73 2.60
CA LYS A 513 -17.27 8.49 1.74
C LYS A 513 -18.00 9.55 0.90
N GLU A 514 -19.19 9.25 0.39
CA GLU A 514 -19.97 10.21 -0.42
C GLU A 514 -20.32 11.46 0.40
N ILE A 515 -20.70 11.26 1.66
CA ILE A 515 -21.03 12.35 2.57
C ILE A 515 -19.77 13.09 3.03
N GLU A 516 -18.68 12.34 3.31
CA GLU A 516 -17.38 12.92 3.67
C GLU A 516 -16.85 13.82 2.54
N ASP A 517 -16.85 13.34 1.30
CA ASP A 517 -16.40 14.11 0.13
C ASP A 517 -17.26 15.36 -0.07
N PHE A 518 -18.57 15.27 0.12
CA PHE A 518 -19.48 16.41 0.03
C PHE A 518 -19.22 17.43 1.15
N LEU A 519 -19.20 17.00 2.42
CA LEU A 519 -18.99 17.91 3.55
C LEU A 519 -17.60 18.56 3.53
N GLN A 520 -16.59 17.87 3.01
CA GLN A 520 -15.23 18.39 2.87
C GLN A 520 -15.17 19.61 1.91
N THR A 521 -16.16 19.82 1.04
CA THR A 521 -16.23 21.00 0.16
C THR A 521 -16.62 22.28 0.91
N HIS A 522 -17.09 22.16 2.15
CA HIS A 522 -17.45 23.32 2.97
C HIS A 522 -16.19 24.08 3.44
N GLN A 523 -16.18 25.40 3.25
CA GLN A 523 -14.98 26.23 3.47
C GLN A 523 -14.41 26.19 4.90
N GLU A 524 -15.28 25.99 5.89
CA GLU A 524 -14.92 25.98 7.33
C GLU A 524 -14.48 24.58 7.82
N ILE A 525 -14.70 23.52 7.05
CA ILE A 525 -14.35 22.16 7.45
C ILE A 525 -12.89 21.87 7.13
N LEU A 526 -12.14 21.46 8.14
CA LEU A 526 -10.75 20.99 7.99
C LEU A 526 -10.72 19.50 7.66
N GLU A 527 -11.50 18.70 8.36
CA GLU A 527 -11.55 17.23 8.24
C GLU A 527 -12.92 16.71 8.70
N VAL A 528 -13.44 15.66 8.06
CA VAL A 528 -14.72 15.03 8.40
C VAL A 528 -14.65 13.52 8.22
N HIS A 529 -15.30 12.80 9.15
CA HIS A 529 -15.46 11.34 9.13
C HIS A 529 -16.91 11.00 9.45
N VAL A 530 -17.48 10.09 8.66
CA VAL A 530 -18.89 9.70 8.77
C VAL A 530 -19.00 8.23 9.14
N THR A 531 -19.93 7.91 10.03
CA THR A 531 -20.29 6.53 10.39
C THR A 531 -21.77 6.41 10.72
N GLY A 532 -22.29 5.18 10.70
CA GLY A 532 -23.61 4.87 11.23
C GLY A 532 -23.62 4.86 12.75
N ILE A 533 -24.70 5.32 13.35
CA ILE A 533 -25.03 5.23 14.77
C ILE A 533 -26.33 4.45 14.87
N ASN A 534 -26.43 3.51 15.80
CA ASN A 534 -27.62 2.70 16.00
C ASN A 534 -28.87 3.56 16.26
N ASP A 535 -29.97 3.26 15.57
CA ASP A 535 -31.27 3.98 15.67
C ASP A 535 -32.43 2.99 15.66
N ASP A 536 -33.32 3.10 16.64
CA ASP A 536 -34.40 2.14 16.84
C ASP A 536 -35.46 2.16 15.71
N VAL A 537 -35.54 3.24 14.93
CA VAL A 537 -36.53 3.41 13.86
C VAL A 537 -35.97 3.03 12.50
N TYR A 538 -34.77 3.49 12.21
CA TYR A 538 -34.15 3.34 10.88
C TYR A 538 -33.05 2.29 10.83
N GLY A 539 -32.77 1.59 11.93
CA GLY A 539 -31.64 0.67 12.08
C GLY A 539 -30.32 1.43 12.34
N GLU A 540 -29.96 2.33 11.44
CA GLU A 540 -28.84 3.23 11.62
C GLU A 540 -29.20 4.66 11.21
N GLU A 541 -28.53 5.64 11.82
CA GLU A 541 -28.56 7.06 11.46
C GLU A 541 -27.16 7.57 11.12
N VAL A 542 -27.10 8.54 10.21
CA VAL A 542 -25.84 9.13 9.78
C VAL A 542 -25.30 10.11 10.82
N CYS A 543 -24.06 9.89 11.28
CA CYS A 543 -23.31 10.80 12.15
C CYS A 543 -22.04 11.29 11.44
N ALA A 544 -21.84 12.61 11.41
CA ALA A 544 -20.66 13.27 10.89
C ALA A 544 -19.80 13.85 12.02
N PHE A 545 -18.59 13.34 12.19
CA PHE A 545 -17.58 13.85 13.11
C PHE A 545 -16.70 14.85 12.38
N ILE A 546 -16.66 16.09 12.83
CA ILE A 546 -16.12 17.22 12.09
C ILE A 546 -15.04 17.94 12.90
N ARG A 547 -13.92 18.21 12.27
CA ARG A 547 -12.92 19.15 12.76
C ARG A 547 -12.97 20.43 11.92
N LEU A 548 -13.23 21.55 12.59
CA LEU A 548 -13.30 22.86 11.94
C LEU A 548 -11.90 23.48 11.78
N LYS A 549 -11.78 24.41 10.84
CA LYS A 549 -10.61 25.29 10.72
C LYS A 549 -10.54 26.24 11.93
N GLY A 550 -9.32 26.64 12.27
CA GLY A 550 -9.10 27.54 13.43
C GLY A 550 -9.90 28.84 13.30
N GLY A 551 -10.62 29.19 14.37
CA GLY A 551 -11.46 30.39 14.42
C GLY A 551 -12.88 30.25 13.87
N SER A 552 -13.22 29.11 13.27
CA SER A 552 -14.57 28.83 12.80
C SER A 552 -15.58 28.72 13.95
N LYS A 553 -16.78 29.25 13.73
CA LYS A 553 -17.93 29.17 14.65
C LYS A 553 -19.11 28.42 14.03
N LEU A 554 -18.87 27.66 12.96
CA LEU A 554 -19.90 26.91 12.24
C LEU A 554 -20.64 25.97 13.19
N THR A 555 -21.96 26.05 13.18
CA THR A 555 -22.85 25.24 14.01
C THR A 555 -23.43 24.05 13.25
N ALA A 556 -23.93 23.05 13.99
CA ALA A 556 -24.60 21.88 13.41
C ALA A 556 -25.86 22.27 12.63
N GLU A 557 -26.60 23.31 13.08
CA GLU A 557 -27.79 23.78 12.42
C GLU A 557 -27.48 24.47 11.09
N GLU A 558 -26.47 25.35 11.05
CA GLU A 558 -26.03 26.00 9.82
C GLU A 558 -25.55 24.96 8.81
N LEU A 559 -24.77 23.95 9.26
CA LEU A 559 -24.28 22.90 8.37
C LEU A 559 -25.41 22.00 7.85
N ARG A 560 -26.41 21.67 8.70
CA ARG A 560 -27.63 20.95 8.28
C ARG A 560 -28.39 21.73 7.23
N ASN A 561 -28.57 23.04 7.43
CA ASN A 561 -29.22 23.90 6.46
C ASN A 561 -28.42 24.02 5.16
N TRP A 562 -27.09 24.05 5.24
CA TRP A 562 -26.24 24.08 4.06
C TRP A 562 -26.32 22.78 3.23
N CYS A 563 -26.60 21.63 3.86
CA CYS A 563 -26.79 20.35 3.16
C CYS A 563 -28.10 20.26 2.39
N LYS A 564 -29.18 20.98 2.86
CA LYS A 564 -30.52 20.92 2.25
C LYS A 564 -30.49 21.32 0.77
N GLY A 565 -31.09 20.49 -0.08
CA GLY A 565 -31.16 20.70 -1.53
C GLY A 565 -29.85 20.45 -2.30
N LYS A 566 -28.76 20.09 -1.60
CA LYS A 566 -27.48 19.79 -2.22
C LYS A 566 -27.16 18.30 -2.22
N ILE A 567 -27.67 17.56 -1.23
CA ILE A 567 -27.60 16.09 -1.18
C ILE A 567 -28.99 15.54 -0.87
N ALA A 568 -29.19 14.25 -1.14
CA ALA A 568 -30.45 13.57 -0.84
C ALA A 568 -30.78 13.68 0.66
N HIS A 569 -32.05 13.88 1.00
CA HIS A 569 -32.49 14.12 2.37
C HIS A 569 -32.04 13.01 3.34
N PHE A 570 -32.12 11.76 2.93
CA PHE A 570 -31.74 10.61 3.76
C PHE A 570 -30.21 10.50 4.00
N LYS A 571 -29.39 11.22 3.21
CA LYS A 571 -27.92 11.32 3.38
C LYS A 571 -27.49 12.48 4.28
N ILE A 572 -28.40 13.41 4.61
CA ILE A 572 -28.05 14.51 5.51
C ILE A 572 -27.86 13.95 6.92
N PRO A 573 -26.66 14.16 7.55
CA PRO A 573 -26.42 13.65 8.88
C PRO A 573 -27.46 14.12 9.90
N LYS A 574 -27.97 13.18 10.69
CA LYS A 574 -28.82 13.49 11.86
C LYS A 574 -27.97 14.14 12.95
N TYR A 575 -26.72 13.65 13.10
CA TYR A 575 -25.78 14.12 14.11
C TYR A 575 -24.57 14.77 13.46
N PHE A 576 -24.19 15.97 13.94
CA PHE A 576 -23.00 16.70 13.57
C PHE A 576 -22.19 16.94 14.85
N GLU A 577 -21.08 16.21 15.00
CA GLU A 577 -20.25 16.24 16.19
C GLU A 577 -18.92 16.93 15.92
N PHE A 578 -18.63 18.00 16.63
CA PHE A 578 -17.39 18.75 16.49
C PHE A 578 -16.33 18.24 17.44
N ARG A 579 -15.18 17.86 16.89
CA ARG A 579 -14.04 17.30 17.63
C ARG A 579 -12.75 18.04 17.27
N ASN A 580 -11.83 18.19 18.25
CA ASN A 580 -10.52 18.80 18.01
C ASN A 580 -9.52 17.83 17.38
N SER A 581 -9.70 16.53 17.58
CA SER A 581 -8.89 15.45 17.04
C SER A 581 -9.71 14.17 16.89
N PHE A 582 -9.17 13.22 16.12
CA PHE A 582 -9.80 11.92 15.91
C PHE A 582 -8.86 10.79 16.35
N PRO A 583 -9.40 9.70 16.92
CA PRO A 583 -8.62 8.50 17.21
C PRO A 583 -8.13 7.87 15.92
N CYS A 584 -6.84 7.62 15.82
CA CYS A 584 -6.24 7.00 14.65
C CYS A 584 -5.32 5.84 15.02
N THR A 585 -5.08 4.97 14.05
CA THR A 585 -4.06 3.93 14.14
C THR A 585 -2.66 4.56 14.00
N SER A 586 -1.61 3.80 14.34
CA SER A 586 -0.22 4.22 14.11
C SER A 586 0.11 4.44 12.62
N SER A 587 -0.67 3.86 11.70
CA SER A 587 -0.58 4.12 10.27
C SER A 587 -1.38 5.36 9.81
N GLY A 588 -2.00 6.10 10.72
CA GLY A 588 -2.77 7.32 10.43
C GLY A 588 -4.18 7.06 9.90
N LYS A 589 -4.73 5.85 10.02
CA LYS A 589 -6.12 5.54 9.67
C LYS A 589 -7.04 5.89 10.83
N ILE A 590 -8.15 6.58 10.54
CA ILE A 590 -9.15 6.92 11.54
C ILE A 590 -9.88 5.66 12.02
N ARG A 591 -10.04 5.55 13.35
CA ARG A 591 -10.75 4.43 14.01
C ARG A 591 -12.23 4.80 14.16
N LYS A 592 -12.98 4.72 13.04
CA LYS A 592 -14.42 5.10 13.01
C LYS A 592 -15.27 4.36 14.04
N PHE A 593 -14.94 3.08 14.31
CA PHE A 593 -15.67 2.31 15.33
C PHE A 593 -15.49 2.91 16.74
N VAL A 594 -14.30 3.47 17.06
CA VAL A 594 -14.09 4.16 18.35
C VAL A 594 -14.92 5.43 18.42
N LEU A 595 -14.97 6.21 17.34
CA LEU A 595 -15.84 7.42 17.27
C LEU A 595 -17.31 7.08 17.48
N ARG A 596 -17.76 5.97 16.84
CA ARG A 596 -19.14 5.49 17.00
C ARG A 596 -19.40 5.08 18.45
N ASP A 597 -18.56 4.18 18.98
CA ASP A 597 -18.77 3.59 20.32
C ASP A 597 -18.73 4.67 21.41
N GLU A 598 -17.82 5.66 21.31
CA GLU A 598 -17.75 6.83 22.20
C GLU A 598 -19.05 7.67 22.13
N TYR A 599 -19.55 7.95 20.93
CA TYR A 599 -20.73 8.78 20.75
C TYR A 599 -22.01 8.07 21.16
N GLU A 600 -22.15 6.78 20.88
CA GLU A 600 -23.28 5.97 21.37
C GLU A 600 -23.32 5.95 22.91
N ALA A 601 -22.17 5.84 23.56
CA ALA A 601 -22.09 5.95 25.03
C ALA A 601 -22.49 7.35 25.53
N GLU A 602 -22.07 8.42 24.82
CA GLU A 602 -22.48 9.79 25.12
C GLU A 602 -24.01 9.98 24.98
N LEU A 603 -24.62 9.40 23.94
CA LEU A 603 -26.07 9.44 23.72
C LEU A 603 -26.85 8.68 24.80
N ALA A 604 -26.37 7.50 25.19
CA ALA A 604 -27.00 6.68 26.23
C ALA A 604 -26.94 7.32 27.63
N SER A 605 -26.03 8.28 27.83
CA SER A 605 -25.87 9.00 29.11
C SER A 605 -26.74 10.28 29.20
N LYS A 606 -27.35 10.72 28.08
CA LYS A 606 -28.25 11.88 28.00
C LYS A 606 -29.72 11.48 28.15
#